data_8bd8aa46b2ccdf4f431eefc3b5b73326
#
_entry.id   8bd8aa46b2ccdf4f431eefc3b5b73326
#
_cell.length_a   1.000
_cell.length_b   1.000
_cell.length_c   1.000
_cell.angle_alpha   90.00
_cell.angle_beta   90.00
_cell.angle_gamma   90.00
#
_symmetry.space_group_name_H-M   'P 1'
#
loop_
_entity.id
_entity.type
_entity.pdbx_description
1 polymer ?
#
loop_
_entity_poly.entity_id
_entity_poly.type
_entity_poly.pdbx_seq_one_letter_code
_entity_poly.pdbx_strand_id
1 'polypeptide(L)'
;MRFVVCQGGMHHSRLAGFIIDCKDTAPDAAAAFWGGALGMRSLGEDGPLYVVLDASARDMHIEVQRVSHESRVHLDIETDDQAAEVARLEALGARQVGKGPRWVVMEAPTGQRFCVINARGPMAGMAGVNEWP
;
A
#
# COMPACT_ATOMS: atom_id res chain seq x y z
N MET A 1 -13.66 23.63 28.53
CA MET A 1 -12.80 22.81 27.71
C MET A 1 -13.65 21.89 26.86
N ARG A 2 -13.69 22.13 25.60
CA ARG A 2 -14.41 21.24 24.70
C ARG A 2 -13.55 20.05 24.38
N PHE A 3 -13.99 18.91 24.85
CA PHE A 3 -13.51 17.69 24.23
C PHE A 3 -14.12 17.60 22.84
N VAL A 4 -13.31 17.79 21.85
CA VAL A 4 -13.66 17.32 20.52
C VAL A 4 -13.66 15.80 20.66
N VAL A 5 -14.82 15.27 20.91
CA VAL A 5 -15.01 13.85 20.69
C VAL A 5 -14.70 13.66 19.23
N CYS A 6 -13.60 13.02 18.93
CA CYS A 6 -13.35 12.55 17.58
C CYS A 6 -14.55 11.71 17.19
N GLN A 7 -15.41 12.30 16.42
CA GLN A 7 -16.59 11.64 15.88
C GLN A 7 -16.20 10.60 14.86
N GLY A 8 -15.24 9.98 14.96
CA GLY A 8 -14.87 9.00 13.97
C GLY A 8 -14.35 7.83 14.70
N GLY A 9 -14.73 7.35 15.64
CA GLY A 9 -14.32 6.11 16.14
C GLY A 9 -12.87 5.74 15.86
N MET A 10 -12.47 4.60 16.24
CA MET A 10 -11.14 4.08 15.94
C MET A 10 -11.07 3.62 14.48
N HIS A 11 -9.91 3.80 13.88
CA HIS A 11 -9.65 3.22 12.59
C HIS A 11 -8.46 2.28 12.69
N HIS A 12 -8.29 1.44 11.68
CA HIS A 12 -7.25 0.46 11.63
C HIS A 12 -6.34 0.73 10.44
N SER A 13 -5.08 0.39 10.61
CA SER A 13 -4.13 0.30 9.50
C SER A 13 -3.05 -0.72 9.77
N ARG A 14 -2.43 -1.19 8.69
CA ARG A 14 -1.24 -2.05 8.74
C ARG A 14 -0.45 -1.94 7.46
N LEU A 15 0.80 -2.39 7.51
CA LEU A 15 1.56 -2.64 6.29
C LEU A 15 0.82 -3.71 5.48
N ALA A 16 0.37 -3.37 4.29
CA ALA A 16 -0.26 -4.33 3.37
C ALA A 16 0.80 -5.16 2.64
N GLY A 17 1.86 -4.51 2.18
CA GLY A 17 2.93 -5.14 1.43
C GLY A 17 3.74 -4.13 0.62
N PHE A 18 4.24 -4.60 -0.52
CA PHE A 18 5.15 -3.84 -1.37
C PHE A 18 4.69 -3.87 -2.81
N ILE A 19 4.95 -2.77 -3.50
CA ILE A 19 4.83 -2.72 -4.95
C ILE A 19 6.23 -2.56 -5.54
N ILE A 20 6.59 -3.44 -6.44
CA ILE A 20 7.88 -3.38 -7.15
C ILE A 20 7.64 -2.62 -8.44
N ASP A 21 8.06 -1.38 -8.46
CA ASP A 21 7.91 -0.50 -9.61
C ASP A 21 9.02 -0.77 -10.62
N CYS A 22 8.62 -1.12 -11.84
CA CYS A 22 9.53 -1.55 -12.90
C CYS A 22 9.43 -0.58 -14.09
N LYS A 23 10.46 0.22 -14.29
CA LYS A 23 10.50 1.22 -15.35
C LYS A 23 10.39 0.56 -16.72
N ASP A 24 9.40 0.98 -17.49
CA ASP A 24 9.19 0.58 -18.89
C ASP A 24 9.23 -0.94 -19.13
N THR A 25 8.87 -1.72 -18.11
CA THR A 25 8.89 -3.18 -18.17
C THR A 25 7.46 -3.72 -18.19
N ALA A 26 7.18 -4.62 -19.13
CA ALA A 26 5.88 -5.28 -19.18
C ALA A 26 5.63 -6.05 -17.87
N PRO A 27 4.43 -5.96 -17.28
CA PRO A 27 4.15 -6.57 -15.98
C PRO A 27 4.37 -8.09 -15.93
N ASP A 28 4.10 -8.80 -17.02
CA ASP A 28 4.33 -10.25 -17.10
C ASP A 28 5.83 -10.59 -17.09
N ALA A 29 6.66 -9.81 -17.75
CA ALA A 29 8.12 -9.98 -17.72
C ALA A 29 8.69 -9.67 -16.33
N ALA A 30 8.21 -8.61 -15.69
CA ALA A 30 8.59 -8.28 -14.31
C ALA A 30 8.16 -9.38 -13.33
N ALA A 31 6.94 -9.90 -13.50
CA ALA A 31 6.44 -10.99 -12.67
C ALA A 31 7.23 -12.28 -12.88
N ALA A 32 7.67 -12.58 -14.09
CA ALA A 32 8.51 -13.74 -14.36
C ALA A 32 9.84 -13.67 -13.61
N PHE A 33 10.48 -12.50 -13.62
CA PHE A 33 11.73 -12.32 -12.88
C PHE A 33 11.52 -12.36 -11.37
N TRP A 34 10.65 -11.50 -10.86
CA TRP A 34 10.47 -11.36 -9.41
C TRP A 34 9.79 -12.57 -8.79
N GLY A 35 8.83 -13.17 -9.48
CA GLY A 35 8.23 -14.43 -9.06
C GLY A 35 9.25 -15.56 -8.99
N GLY A 36 10.13 -15.66 -9.98
CA GLY A 36 11.24 -16.62 -9.98
C GLY A 36 12.25 -16.34 -8.87
N ALA A 37 12.65 -15.09 -8.71
CA ALA A 37 13.63 -14.69 -7.70
C ALA A 37 13.13 -14.91 -6.26
N LEU A 38 11.84 -14.66 -6.00
CA LEU A 38 11.26 -14.74 -4.66
C LEU A 38 10.57 -16.09 -4.38
N GLY A 39 10.43 -16.95 -5.38
CA GLY A 39 9.70 -18.19 -5.23
C GLY A 39 8.19 -17.98 -5.06
N MET A 40 7.65 -16.95 -5.68
CA MET A 40 6.23 -16.61 -5.63
C MET A 40 5.61 -16.80 -7.01
N ARG A 41 4.52 -17.55 -7.08
CA ARG A 41 3.79 -17.70 -8.35
C ARG A 41 3.01 -16.44 -8.70
N SER A 42 2.85 -16.20 -9.97
CA SER A 42 1.96 -15.15 -10.45
C SER A 42 0.50 -15.55 -10.21
N LEU A 43 -0.29 -14.64 -9.63
CA LEU A 43 -1.72 -14.81 -9.44
C LEU A 43 -2.54 -14.17 -10.57
N GLY A 44 -1.88 -13.55 -11.54
CA GLY A 44 -2.49 -12.92 -12.68
C GLY A 44 -2.49 -11.41 -12.64
N GLU A 45 -3.02 -10.83 -13.71
CA GLU A 45 -3.07 -9.39 -13.88
C GLU A 45 -4.06 -8.72 -12.92
N ASP A 46 -3.68 -7.54 -12.46
CA ASP A 46 -4.53 -6.62 -11.71
C ASP A 46 -4.59 -5.29 -12.48
N GLY A 47 -5.33 -5.32 -13.58
CA GLY A 47 -5.31 -4.24 -14.57
C GLY A 47 -4.07 -4.28 -15.48
N PRO A 48 -3.95 -3.31 -16.41
CA PRO A 48 -2.94 -3.37 -17.47
C PRO A 48 -1.50 -3.12 -17.00
N LEU A 49 -1.32 -2.55 -15.80
CA LEU A 49 -0.01 -2.15 -15.29
C LEU A 49 0.53 -3.05 -14.17
N TYR A 50 -0.28 -3.98 -13.67
CA TYR A 50 0.04 -4.75 -12.47
C TYR A 50 -0.08 -6.24 -12.69
N VAL A 51 0.79 -7.00 -12.02
CA VAL A 51 0.62 -8.43 -11.81
C VAL A 51 0.83 -8.73 -10.33
N VAL A 52 -0.07 -9.51 -9.75
CA VAL A 52 -0.01 -9.93 -8.35
C VAL A 52 0.89 -11.14 -8.21
N LEU A 53 1.79 -11.12 -7.25
CA LEU A 53 2.59 -12.27 -6.82
C LEU A 53 2.00 -12.87 -5.55
N ASP A 54 2.04 -14.20 -5.43
CA ASP A 54 1.50 -14.89 -4.26
C ASP A 54 2.43 -14.77 -3.05
N ALA A 55 2.12 -13.80 -2.20
CA ALA A 55 2.78 -13.57 -0.91
C ALA A 55 1.90 -13.95 0.28
N SER A 56 0.85 -14.76 0.05
CA SER A 56 -0.14 -15.12 1.08
C SER A 56 0.48 -15.85 2.27
N ALA A 57 1.53 -16.64 2.05
CA ALA A 57 2.25 -17.33 3.14
C ALA A 57 2.88 -16.36 4.15
N ARG A 58 3.07 -15.08 3.78
CA ARG A 58 3.59 -14.03 4.64
C ARG A 58 2.54 -13.00 5.02
N ASP A 59 1.29 -13.25 4.68
CA ASP A 59 0.17 -12.32 4.88
C ASP A 59 0.47 -10.93 4.31
N MET A 60 1.07 -10.89 3.13
CA MET A 60 1.43 -9.67 2.41
C MET A 60 0.80 -9.65 1.04
N HIS A 61 0.61 -8.44 0.52
CA HIS A 61 0.20 -8.17 -0.84
C HIS A 61 1.39 -7.60 -1.60
N ILE A 62 1.90 -8.35 -2.58
CA ILE A 62 3.03 -7.92 -3.40
C ILE A 62 2.61 -7.92 -4.86
N GLU A 63 2.83 -6.80 -5.52
CA GLU A 63 2.59 -6.63 -6.94
C GLU A 63 3.84 -6.10 -7.63
N VAL A 64 3.99 -6.44 -8.90
CA VAL A 64 4.86 -5.71 -9.81
C VAL A 64 4.02 -4.70 -10.57
N GLN A 65 4.59 -3.51 -10.83
CA GLN A 65 3.92 -2.44 -11.55
C GLN A 65 4.82 -1.90 -12.65
N ARG A 66 4.26 -1.72 -13.85
CA ARG A 66 4.92 -0.96 -14.90
C ARG A 66 4.80 0.53 -14.61
N VAL A 67 5.93 1.22 -14.57
CA VAL A 67 6.01 2.67 -14.34
C VAL A 67 6.88 3.35 -15.38
N SER A 68 6.77 4.67 -15.50
CA SER A 68 7.63 5.48 -16.36
C SER A 68 8.78 6.16 -15.62
N HIS A 69 8.70 6.26 -14.32
CA HIS A 69 9.78 6.79 -13.48
C HIS A 69 10.84 5.72 -13.19
N GLU A 70 11.94 6.11 -12.54
CA GLU A 70 12.97 5.16 -12.15
C GLU A 70 12.41 4.03 -11.28
N SER A 71 12.92 2.83 -11.50
CA SER A 71 12.51 1.63 -10.75
C SER A 71 12.79 1.81 -9.27
N ARG A 72 11.83 1.40 -8.45
CA ARG A 72 11.90 1.46 -6.99
C ARG A 72 10.88 0.52 -6.37
N VAL A 73 11.00 0.31 -5.08
CA VAL A 73 9.98 -0.41 -4.29
C VAL A 73 9.28 0.61 -3.40
N HIS A 74 7.96 0.60 -3.35
CA HIS A 74 7.22 1.40 -2.41
C HIS A 74 6.33 0.56 -1.52
N LEU A 75 6.07 1.06 -0.32
CA LEU A 75 5.20 0.42 0.65
C LEU A 75 3.75 0.80 0.39
N ASP A 76 2.85 -0.14 0.64
CA ASP A 76 1.43 0.13 0.76
C ASP A 76 0.99 -0.05 2.22
N ILE A 77 0.29 0.95 2.74
CA ILE A 77 -0.42 0.87 4.01
C ILE A 77 -1.89 0.71 3.70
N GLU A 78 -2.51 -0.35 4.21
CA GLU A 78 -3.95 -0.53 4.08
C GLU A 78 -4.68 -0.04 5.31
N THR A 79 -5.86 0.51 5.11
CA THR A 79 -6.68 1.09 6.17
C THR A 79 -8.16 0.92 5.88
N ASP A 80 -8.96 0.94 6.94
CA ASP A 80 -10.42 0.97 6.85
C ASP A 80 -10.99 2.40 6.87
N ASP A 81 -10.14 3.42 7.03
CA ASP A 81 -10.51 4.83 6.95
C ASP A 81 -9.35 5.65 6.36
N GLN A 82 -9.39 5.84 5.06
CA GLN A 82 -8.30 6.48 4.34
C GLN A 82 -8.07 7.94 4.79
N ALA A 83 -9.13 8.70 5.02
CA ALA A 83 -9.00 10.09 5.45
C ALA A 83 -8.37 10.19 6.84
N ALA A 84 -8.78 9.34 7.77
CA ALA A 84 -8.22 9.30 9.12
C ALA A 84 -6.75 8.85 9.12
N GLU A 85 -6.42 7.87 8.30
CA GLU A 85 -5.03 7.39 8.20
C GLU A 85 -4.11 8.45 7.56
N VAL A 86 -4.55 9.12 6.52
CA VAL A 86 -3.81 10.24 5.91
C VAL A 86 -3.56 11.33 6.96
N ALA A 87 -4.58 11.72 7.73
CA ALA A 87 -4.42 12.72 8.78
C ALA A 87 -3.44 12.29 9.86
N ARG A 88 -3.49 11.02 10.27
CA ARG A 88 -2.53 10.46 11.24
C ARG A 88 -1.10 10.52 10.73
N LEU A 89 -0.89 10.15 9.47
CA LEU A 89 0.43 10.16 8.85
C LEU A 89 0.96 11.59 8.63
N GLU A 90 0.08 12.52 8.30
CA GLU A 90 0.44 13.94 8.22
C GLU A 90 0.90 14.49 9.58
N ALA A 91 0.26 14.09 10.66
CA ALA A 91 0.68 14.44 12.01
C ALA A 91 2.07 13.86 12.36
N LEU A 92 2.48 12.77 11.72
CA LEU A 92 3.83 12.20 11.85
C LEU A 92 4.87 12.86 10.92
N GLY A 93 4.45 13.79 10.06
CA GLY A 93 5.35 14.54 9.19
C GLY A 93 5.28 14.15 7.71
N ALA A 94 4.43 13.24 7.33
CA ALA A 94 4.21 12.93 5.92
C ALA A 94 3.35 14.01 5.25
N ARG A 95 3.39 14.06 3.93
CA ARG A 95 2.54 14.95 3.13
C ARG A 95 1.93 14.21 1.97
N GLN A 96 0.73 14.57 1.60
CA GLN A 96 0.10 14.06 0.40
C GLN A 96 0.73 14.70 -0.83
N VAL A 97 1.15 13.88 -1.79
CA VAL A 97 1.80 14.33 -3.03
C VAL A 97 1.02 13.93 -4.28
N GLY A 98 0.06 13.05 -4.16
CA GLY A 98 -0.76 12.62 -5.30
C GLY A 98 -1.95 11.79 -4.86
N LYS A 99 -2.78 11.44 -5.83
CA LYS A 99 -3.99 10.66 -5.58
C LYS A 99 -4.35 9.87 -6.83
N GLY A 100 -4.66 8.61 -6.65
CA GLY A 100 -5.29 7.76 -7.64
C GLY A 100 -6.77 7.55 -7.33
N PRO A 101 -7.47 6.72 -8.10
CA PRO A 101 -8.91 6.47 -7.88
C PRO A 101 -9.20 5.76 -6.55
N ARG A 102 -8.25 4.98 -6.03
CA ARG A 102 -8.44 4.17 -4.81
C ARG A 102 -7.28 4.29 -3.81
N TRP A 103 -6.29 5.12 -4.11
CA TRP A 103 -5.13 5.29 -3.23
C TRP A 103 -4.74 6.75 -3.10
N VAL A 104 -4.06 7.05 -2.01
CA VAL A 104 -3.42 8.35 -1.78
C VAL A 104 -1.92 8.13 -1.78
N VAL A 105 -1.19 8.92 -2.55
CA VAL A 105 0.27 8.90 -2.57
C VAL A 105 0.79 9.91 -1.58
N MET A 106 1.62 9.46 -0.67
CA MET A 106 2.25 10.30 0.35
C MET A 106 3.77 10.28 0.22
N GLU A 107 4.39 11.31 0.75
CA GLU A 107 5.83 11.36 0.93
C GLU A 107 6.16 11.43 2.41
N ALA A 108 7.00 10.51 2.86
CA ALA A 108 7.49 10.47 4.23
C ALA A 108 8.48 11.62 4.47
N PRO A 109 8.67 12.07 5.72
CA PRO A 109 9.71 13.06 6.03
C PRO A 109 11.12 12.59 5.68
N THR A 110 11.31 11.29 5.48
CA THR A 110 12.56 10.67 5.04
C THR A 110 12.70 10.57 3.52
N GLY A 111 11.72 11.09 2.77
CA GLY A 111 11.78 11.21 1.31
C GLY A 111 11.15 10.07 0.51
N GLN A 112 10.84 8.94 1.13
CA GLN A 112 10.21 7.83 0.43
C GLN A 112 8.74 8.15 0.12
N ARG A 113 8.30 7.75 -1.05
CA ARG A 113 6.89 7.76 -1.41
C ARG A 113 6.26 6.41 -1.11
N PHE A 114 5.03 6.45 -0.62
CA PHE A 114 4.24 5.28 -0.30
C PHE A 114 2.77 5.55 -0.55
N CYS A 115 1.96 4.51 -0.58
CA CYS A 115 0.54 4.64 -0.83
C CYS A 115 -0.29 4.22 0.38
N VAL A 116 -1.39 4.93 0.58
CA VAL A 116 -2.45 4.56 1.53
C VAL A 116 -3.60 4.02 0.70
N ILE A 117 -3.93 2.75 0.90
CA ILE A 117 -4.96 2.03 0.14
C ILE A 117 -6.09 1.59 1.06
N ASN A 118 -7.24 1.36 0.48
CA ASN A 118 -8.36 0.80 1.22
C ASN A 118 -8.15 -0.71 1.44
N ALA A 119 -8.43 -1.17 2.65
CA ALA A 119 -8.42 -2.59 2.96
C ALA A 119 -9.50 -3.33 2.15
N ARG A 120 -9.21 -4.57 1.79
CA ARG A 120 -10.10 -5.41 0.98
C ARG A 120 -11.24 -6.04 1.78
N GLY A 121 -11.21 -5.91 3.10
CA GLY A 121 -12.20 -6.48 4.00
C GLY A 121 -12.04 -5.96 5.43
N PRO A 122 -12.78 -6.52 6.38
CA PRO A 122 -12.67 -6.12 7.78
C PRO A 122 -11.26 -6.29 8.32
N MET A 123 -10.76 -5.26 8.98
CA MET A 123 -9.38 -5.26 9.49
C MET A 123 -9.25 -5.78 10.92
N ALA A 124 -10.33 -5.78 11.68
CA ALA A 124 -10.29 -6.31 13.04
C ALA A 124 -9.81 -7.76 13.04
N GLY A 125 -8.80 -8.06 13.84
CA GLY A 125 -8.24 -9.40 13.94
C GLY A 125 -7.22 -9.78 12.87
N MET A 126 -6.92 -8.92 11.90
CA MET A 126 -5.83 -9.16 10.95
C MET A 126 -4.47 -9.16 11.67
N ALA A 127 -3.56 -10.01 11.21
CA ALA A 127 -2.21 -10.03 11.74
C ALA A 127 -1.52 -8.67 11.58
N GLY A 128 -0.86 -8.18 12.62
CA GLY A 128 -0.14 -6.92 12.61
C GLY A 128 -1.00 -5.67 12.48
N VAL A 129 -2.33 -5.79 12.65
CA VAL A 129 -3.22 -4.64 12.58
C VAL A 129 -3.01 -3.70 13.76
N ASN A 130 -2.98 -2.42 13.45
CA ASN A 130 -2.97 -1.35 14.45
C ASN A 130 -4.36 -0.75 14.57
N GLU A 131 -4.72 -0.37 15.77
CA GLU A 131 -5.95 0.32 16.07
C GLU A 131 -5.60 1.73 16.57
N TRP A 132 -6.15 2.75 15.92
CA TRP A 132 -5.83 4.14 16.19
C TRP A 132 -7.06 4.89 16.69
N PRO A 133 -6.92 5.76 17.71
CA PRO A 133 -8.02 6.58 18.19
C PRO A 133 -8.47 7.65 17.20
#